data_bbaffce15ea814283f67c905d02658e5
#
_entry.id   bbaffce15ea814283f67c905d02658e5
#
_cell.length_a   1.000
_cell.length_b   1.000
_cell.length_c   1.000
_cell.angle_alpha   90.00
_cell.angle_beta   90.00
_cell.angle_gamma   90.00
#
_symmetry.space_group_name_H-M   'P 1'
#
loop_
_entity.id
_entity.type
_entity.pdbx_description
1 polymer ?
#
loop_
_entity_poly.entity_id
_entity_poly.type
_entity_poly.pdbx_seq_one_letter_code
_entity_poly.pdbx_strand_id
1 'polypeptide(L)'
;MTPSMSTPGADKHRLSMTVNGNRIDLVVESRRTLAEVLREDLGLTGTHLACEHGVCGACTVALDGKAVRSCLMLALQADGGAVETVESLCDDDGTLGPLQQAMADAHSFQCAFCAPGFLMTAHCLLGEDRDTGPTRDEIREELSGNLCRCTGYQSIVDGLEKAVIALAEARNA
;
A
#
# COMPACT_ATOMS: atom_id res chain seq x y z
N MET A 1 47.48 -4.71 17.44
CA MET A 1 46.86 -3.58 16.73
C MET A 1 45.88 -4.18 15.72
N THR A 2 44.59 -4.28 16.06
CA THR A 2 43.52 -4.70 15.15
C THR A 2 43.18 -3.51 14.25
N PRO A 3 43.17 -3.65 12.92
CA PRO A 3 42.76 -2.56 12.06
C PRO A 3 41.30 -2.23 12.34
N SER A 4 41.02 -0.98 12.68
CA SER A 4 39.66 -0.43 12.72
C SER A 4 39.05 -0.56 11.32
N MET A 5 38.15 -1.49 11.15
CA MET A 5 37.27 -1.52 9.97
C MET A 5 36.31 -0.32 10.07
N SER A 6 36.74 0.83 9.54
CA SER A 6 35.82 1.92 9.26
C SER A 6 34.79 1.36 8.27
N THR A 7 33.51 1.30 8.69
CA THR A 7 32.40 1.06 7.77
C THR A 7 32.53 2.06 6.63
N PRO A 8 32.61 1.63 5.35
CA PRO A 8 32.57 2.57 4.24
C PRO A 8 31.37 3.49 4.42
N GLY A 9 31.55 4.79 4.26
CA GLY A 9 30.43 5.75 4.36
C GLY A 9 29.30 5.26 3.46
N ALA A 10 28.08 5.21 4.01
CA ALA A 10 26.92 4.74 3.28
C ALA A 10 26.82 5.51 1.96
N ASP A 11 26.73 4.77 0.84
CA ASP A 11 26.57 5.33 -0.48
C ASP A 11 25.19 6.00 -0.57
N LYS A 12 25.18 7.34 -0.65
CA LYS A 12 23.98 8.15 -0.59
C LYS A 12 23.61 8.68 -1.98
N HIS A 13 22.36 8.53 -2.35
CA HIS A 13 21.83 8.94 -3.65
C HIS A 13 20.64 9.88 -3.48
N ARG A 14 20.45 10.74 -4.47
CA ARG A 14 19.23 11.55 -4.57
C ARG A 14 18.08 10.64 -5.01
N LEU A 15 16.93 10.84 -4.38
CA LEU A 15 15.66 10.20 -4.70
C LEU A 15 14.64 11.31 -4.88
N SER A 16 13.98 11.35 -6.04
CA SER A 16 12.89 12.28 -6.34
C SER A 16 11.68 11.49 -6.78
N MET A 17 10.58 11.57 -6.05
CA MET A 17 9.33 10.85 -6.36
C MET A 17 8.13 11.71 -5.95
N THR A 18 6.95 11.31 -6.38
CA THR A 18 5.70 11.86 -5.86
C THR A 18 5.12 10.88 -4.82
N VAL A 19 4.75 11.36 -3.65
CA VAL A 19 4.11 10.54 -2.62
C VAL A 19 2.79 11.18 -2.21
N ASN A 20 1.69 10.46 -2.38
CA ASN A 20 0.33 10.94 -2.10
C ASN A 20 0.07 12.33 -2.74
N GLY A 21 0.44 12.48 -4.01
CA GLY A 21 0.30 13.73 -4.77
C GLY A 21 1.35 14.81 -4.48
N ASN A 22 2.20 14.64 -3.47
CA ASN A 22 3.22 15.63 -3.10
C ASN A 22 4.59 15.23 -3.63
N ARG A 23 5.32 16.19 -4.24
CA ARG A 23 6.69 15.97 -4.67
C ARG A 23 7.62 15.87 -3.47
N ILE A 24 8.45 14.85 -3.45
CA ILE A 24 9.42 14.56 -2.40
C ILE A 24 10.81 14.46 -3.02
N ASP A 25 11.77 15.20 -2.47
CA ASP A 25 13.18 15.16 -2.84
C ASP A 25 14.01 14.81 -1.58
N LEU A 26 14.68 13.67 -1.58
CA LEU A 26 15.44 13.12 -0.44
C LEU A 26 16.86 12.72 -0.85
N VAL A 27 17.70 12.48 0.15
CA VAL A 27 18.99 11.81 -0.01
C VAL A 27 19.00 10.57 0.87
N VAL A 28 19.01 9.40 0.24
CA VAL A 28 18.85 8.10 0.92
C VAL A 28 20.08 7.22 0.70
N GLU A 29 20.31 6.30 1.63
CA GLU A 29 21.30 5.23 1.46
C GLU A 29 20.78 4.22 0.42
N SER A 30 21.67 3.71 -0.44
CA SER A 30 21.32 2.78 -1.53
C SER A 30 20.60 1.51 -1.07
N ARG A 31 20.81 1.10 0.19
CA ARG A 31 20.21 -0.10 0.78
C ARG A 31 18.81 0.09 1.38
N ARG A 32 18.35 1.34 1.53
CA ARG A 32 17.04 1.64 2.15
C ARG A 32 15.91 1.10 1.30
N THR A 33 14.98 0.42 1.94
CA THR A 33 13.73 -0.02 1.30
C THR A 33 12.76 1.15 1.15
N LEU A 34 11.83 1.03 0.21
CA LEU A 34 10.76 2.02 0.06
C LEU A 34 9.93 2.13 1.34
N ALA A 35 9.64 1.00 2.00
CA ALA A 35 8.91 0.98 3.26
C ALA A 35 9.61 1.78 4.38
N GLU A 36 10.94 1.66 4.51
CA GLU A 36 11.71 2.43 5.49
C GLU A 36 11.64 3.93 5.21
N VAL A 37 11.78 4.33 3.94
CA VAL A 37 11.69 5.75 3.56
C VAL A 37 10.28 6.31 3.84
N LEU A 38 9.24 5.61 3.46
CA LEU A 38 7.86 6.04 3.72
C LEU A 38 7.60 6.22 5.22
N ARG A 39 8.01 5.24 6.05
CA ARG A 39 7.73 5.25 7.48
C ARG A 39 8.63 6.15 8.30
N GLU A 40 9.94 6.16 8.03
CA GLU A 40 10.93 6.82 8.89
C GLU A 40 11.26 8.23 8.44
N ASP A 41 11.37 8.47 7.12
CA ASP A 41 11.70 9.80 6.61
C ASP A 41 10.45 10.65 6.37
N LEU A 42 9.34 10.04 5.92
CA LEU A 42 8.09 10.76 5.61
C LEU A 42 7.02 10.63 6.71
N GLY A 43 7.20 9.76 7.71
CA GLY A 43 6.25 9.57 8.80
C GLY A 43 4.94 8.87 8.39
N LEU A 44 4.87 8.27 7.19
CA LEU A 44 3.71 7.56 6.67
C LEU A 44 3.65 6.15 7.27
N THR A 45 3.21 6.07 8.51
CA THR A 45 3.24 4.84 9.31
C THR A 45 2.09 3.89 9.03
N GLY A 46 1.09 4.29 8.23
CA GLY A 46 0.02 3.43 7.75
C GLY A 46 0.53 2.26 6.89
N THR A 47 1.68 2.40 6.24
CA THR A 47 2.37 1.27 5.61
C THR A 47 2.95 0.36 6.68
N HIS A 48 2.27 -0.74 7.02
CA HIS A 48 2.68 -1.64 8.09
C HIS A 48 3.79 -2.61 7.66
N LEU A 49 4.71 -2.92 8.57
CA LEU A 49 5.77 -3.92 8.39
C LEU A 49 5.55 -5.11 9.33
N ALA A 50 5.59 -6.34 8.82
CA ALA A 50 5.46 -7.57 9.58
C ALA A 50 6.52 -8.61 9.20
N CYS A 51 6.50 -9.13 7.98
CA CYS A 51 7.41 -10.22 7.59
C CYS A 51 8.72 -9.74 6.97
N GLU A 52 8.75 -8.58 6.33
CA GLU A 52 9.90 -7.97 5.64
C GLU A 52 10.58 -8.87 4.60
N HIS A 53 9.85 -9.88 4.09
CA HIS A 53 10.31 -10.78 3.03
C HIS A 53 9.22 -11.09 1.99
N GLY A 54 8.23 -10.18 1.87
CA GLY A 54 7.28 -10.14 0.75
C GLY A 54 6.05 -11.06 0.86
N VAL A 55 5.94 -11.88 1.91
CA VAL A 55 4.88 -12.90 2.03
C VAL A 55 3.55 -12.34 2.51
N CYS A 56 3.57 -11.45 3.52
CA CYS A 56 2.34 -11.09 4.24
C CYS A 56 1.50 -10.00 3.58
N GLY A 57 2.07 -9.17 2.71
CA GLY A 57 1.38 -8.09 2.03
C GLY A 57 1.01 -6.86 2.87
N ALA A 58 1.34 -6.82 4.17
CA ALA A 58 1.00 -5.68 5.04
C ALA A 58 1.63 -4.35 4.57
N CYS A 59 2.78 -4.43 3.90
CA CYS A 59 3.52 -3.29 3.38
C CYS A 59 3.15 -2.89 1.95
N THR A 60 2.02 -3.34 1.41
CA THR A 60 1.60 -2.99 0.06
C THR A 60 1.35 -1.51 -0.06
N VAL A 61 1.89 -0.92 -1.11
CA VAL A 61 1.64 0.46 -1.56
C VAL A 61 1.36 0.42 -3.07
N ALA A 62 0.81 1.47 -3.64
CA ALA A 62 0.77 1.62 -5.08
C ALA A 62 2.03 2.34 -5.58
N LEU A 63 2.63 1.86 -6.65
CA LEU A 63 3.65 2.55 -7.42
C LEU A 63 3.20 2.59 -8.87
N ASP A 64 3.00 3.79 -9.39
CA ASP A 64 2.46 4.02 -10.74
C ASP A 64 1.18 3.20 -10.99
N GLY A 65 0.27 3.19 -9.99
CA GLY A 65 -1.00 2.48 -10.01
C GLY A 65 -0.93 0.97 -9.79
N LYS A 66 0.26 0.39 -9.56
CA LYS A 66 0.44 -1.06 -9.35
C LYS A 66 0.76 -1.38 -7.90
N ALA A 67 0.14 -2.43 -7.37
CA ALA A 67 0.41 -2.92 -6.02
C ALA A 67 1.82 -3.53 -5.92
N VAL A 68 2.67 -2.96 -5.04
CA VAL A 68 4.03 -3.44 -4.82
C VAL A 68 4.29 -3.69 -3.33
N ARG A 69 5.21 -4.61 -3.03
CA ARG A 69 5.67 -4.90 -1.65
C ARG A 69 6.82 -3.96 -1.30
N SER A 70 6.53 -2.84 -0.66
CA SER A 70 7.53 -1.80 -0.36
C SER A 70 8.70 -2.28 0.51
N CYS A 71 8.54 -3.35 1.28
CA CYS A 71 9.63 -3.96 2.08
C CYS A 71 10.67 -4.71 1.24
N LEU A 72 10.36 -5.08 -0.01
CA LEU A 72 11.29 -5.76 -0.93
C LEU A 72 11.87 -4.81 -1.97
N MET A 73 11.31 -3.64 -2.11
CA MET A 73 11.71 -2.64 -3.09
C MET A 73 12.72 -1.68 -2.48
N LEU A 74 13.86 -1.46 -3.13
CA LEU A 74 14.76 -0.38 -2.75
C LEU A 74 14.10 0.97 -3.08
N ALA A 75 14.25 1.95 -2.19
CA ALA A 75 13.64 3.27 -2.38
C ALA A 75 14.05 3.91 -3.71
N LEU A 76 15.30 3.73 -4.13
CA LEU A 76 15.82 4.25 -5.41
C LEU A 76 15.13 3.67 -6.64
N GLN A 77 14.44 2.54 -6.54
CA GLN A 77 13.67 1.97 -7.65
C GLN A 77 12.34 2.74 -7.89
N ALA A 78 11.93 3.57 -6.93
CA ALA A 78 10.78 4.46 -7.05
C ALA A 78 11.15 5.86 -7.56
N ASP A 79 12.43 6.09 -7.95
CA ASP A 79 12.86 7.39 -8.47
C ASP A 79 12.07 7.77 -9.73
N GLY A 80 11.52 8.98 -9.74
CA GLY A 80 10.64 9.48 -10.80
C GLY A 80 9.20 8.95 -10.78
N GLY A 81 8.89 7.97 -9.92
CA GLY A 81 7.57 7.34 -9.84
C GLY A 81 6.57 8.06 -8.95
N ALA A 82 5.31 7.63 -9.02
CA ALA A 82 4.21 8.08 -8.17
C ALA A 82 3.85 6.97 -7.17
N VAL A 83 4.08 7.22 -5.88
CA VAL A 83 3.75 6.31 -4.78
C VAL A 83 2.47 6.78 -4.09
N GLU A 84 1.54 5.87 -3.89
CA GLU A 84 0.37 6.10 -3.04
C GLU A 84 0.37 5.12 -1.87
N THR A 85 0.03 5.64 -0.68
CA THR A 85 -0.07 4.86 0.55
C THR A 85 -1.50 4.94 1.09
N VAL A 86 -1.82 4.13 2.10
CA VAL A 86 -3.17 4.07 2.66
C VAL A 86 -3.67 5.42 3.17
N GLU A 87 -2.77 6.32 3.52
CA GLU A 87 -3.09 7.68 3.96
C GLU A 87 -3.75 8.53 2.85
N SER A 88 -3.51 8.22 1.57
CA SER A 88 -4.15 8.95 0.46
C SER A 88 -5.56 8.50 0.14
N LEU A 89 -6.07 7.45 0.81
CA LEU A 89 -7.41 6.91 0.51
C LEU A 89 -8.54 7.62 1.26
N CYS A 90 -8.22 8.49 2.21
CA CYS A 90 -9.20 9.34 2.91
C CYS A 90 -8.98 10.81 2.55
N ASP A 91 -9.99 11.62 2.77
CA ASP A 91 -9.91 13.07 2.60
C ASP A 91 -9.05 13.72 3.70
N ASP A 92 -8.63 14.96 3.50
CA ASP A 92 -7.77 15.72 4.44
C ASP A 92 -8.39 15.87 5.84
N ASP A 93 -9.72 15.85 5.95
CA ASP A 93 -10.46 15.90 7.21
C ASP A 93 -10.64 14.54 7.89
N GLY A 94 -10.12 13.46 7.28
CA GLY A 94 -10.23 12.09 7.75
C GLY A 94 -11.52 11.38 7.36
N THR A 95 -12.34 11.97 6.50
CA THR A 95 -13.51 11.30 5.93
C THR A 95 -13.08 10.10 5.09
N LEU A 96 -13.67 8.94 5.37
CA LEU A 96 -13.33 7.70 4.66
C LEU A 96 -13.77 7.78 3.20
N GLY A 97 -12.87 7.39 2.31
CA GLY A 97 -13.22 7.19 0.90
C GLY A 97 -14.17 5.99 0.70
N PRO A 98 -14.82 5.88 -0.47
CA PRO A 98 -15.84 4.85 -0.73
C PRO A 98 -15.38 3.42 -0.47
N LEU A 99 -14.13 3.09 -0.83
CA LEU A 99 -13.54 1.78 -0.56
C LEU A 99 -13.43 1.53 0.95
N GLN A 100 -12.88 2.49 1.69
CA GLN A 100 -12.69 2.36 3.14
C GLN A 100 -14.04 2.26 3.85
N GLN A 101 -15.04 3.06 3.44
CA GLN A 101 -16.39 3.04 4.00
C GLN A 101 -17.07 1.69 3.78
N ALA A 102 -17.02 1.14 2.55
CA ALA A 102 -17.61 -0.16 2.25
C ALA A 102 -16.97 -1.29 3.08
N MET A 103 -15.63 -1.24 3.27
CA MET A 103 -14.92 -2.22 4.10
C MET A 103 -15.27 -2.07 5.59
N ALA A 104 -15.49 -0.84 6.07
CA ALA A 104 -15.93 -0.59 7.45
C ALA A 104 -17.35 -1.10 7.67
N ASP A 105 -18.30 -0.81 6.78
CA ASP A 105 -19.70 -1.25 6.85
C ASP A 105 -19.86 -2.78 6.76
N ALA A 106 -18.91 -3.45 6.10
CA ALA A 106 -18.84 -4.91 6.03
C ALA A 106 -18.13 -5.54 7.24
N HIS A 107 -17.66 -4.75 8.20
CA HIS A 107 -16.81 -5.22 9.31
C HIS A 107 -15.64 -6.09 8.83
N SER A 108 -14.98 -5.65 7.76
CA SER A 108 -13.98 -6.43 7.04
C SER A 108 -12.74 -6.77 7.87
N PHE A 109 -12.43 -5.98 8.89
CA PHE A 109 -11.22 -6.17 9.70
C PHE A 109 -11.56 -6.32 11.20
N GLN A 110 -10.68 -7.02 11.93
CA GLN A 110 -10.75 -7.14 13.40
C GLN A 110 -9.61 -6.33 14.04
N CYS A 111 -8.36 -6.86 14.08
CA CYS A 111 -7.24 -6.09 14.63
C CYS A 111 -6.74 -4.98 13.70
N ALA A 112 -7.15 -4.99 12.46
CA ALA A 112 -6.81 -4.05 11.38
C ALA A 112 -5.31 -3.93 11.01
N PHE A 113 -4.43 -4.75 11.57
CA PHE A 113 -3.01 -4.69 11.23
C PHE A 113 -2.73 -4.95 9.72
N CYS A 114 -3.48 -5.85 9.09
CA CYS A 114 -3.36 -6.14 7.67
C CYS A 114 -4.18 -5.18 6.79
N ALA A 115 -5.05 -4.36 7.36
CA ALA A 115 -5.99 -3.52 6.59
C ALA A 115 -5.32 -2.61 5.56
N PRO A 116 -4.23 -1.88 5.87
CA PRO A 116 -3.57 -1.03 4.88
C PRO A 116 -3.15 -1.79 3.63
N GLY A 117 -2.56 -2.98 3.80
CA GLY A 117 -2.13 -3.81 2.67
C GLY A 117 -3.30 -4.27 1.79
N PHE A 118 -4.41 -4.70 2.40
CA PHE A 118 -5.63 -5.07 1.67
C PHE A 118 -6.26 -3.88 0.95
N LEU A 119 -6.32 -2.72 1.62
CA LEU A 119 -6.87 -1.50 1.03
C LEU A 119 -6.05 -1.04 -0.17
N MET A 120 -4.73 -1.06 -0.09
CA MET A 120 -3.87 -0.67 -1.22
C MET A 120 -3.93 -1.67 -2.38
N THR A 121 -4.00 -2.98 -2.10
CA THR A 121 -4.22 -4.01 -3.13
C THR A 121 -5.57 -3.79 -3.82
N ALA A 122 -6.64 -3.57 -3.04
CA ALA A 122 -7.97 -3.30 -3.55
C ALA A 122 -8.03 -1.99 -4.36
N HIS A 123 -7.36 -0.93 -3.88
CA HIS A 123 -7.27 0.35 -4.58
C HIS A 123 -6.66 0.18 -5.97
N CYS A 124 -5.55 -0.53 -6.10
CA CYS A 124 -4.93 -0.81 -7.39
C CYS A 124 -5.85 -1.64 -8.31
N LEU A 125 -6.49 -2.69 -7.78
CA LEU A 125 -7.43 -3.52 -8.52
C LEU A 125 -8.63 -2.72 -9.08
N LEU A 126 -9.16 -1.79 -8.28
CA LEU A 126 -10.28 -0.93 -8.66
C LEU A 126 -9.88 0.22 -9.58
N GLY A 127 -8.60 0.60 -9.58
CA GLY A 127 -8.02 1.61 -10.47
C GLY A 127 -7.68 1.10 -11.87
N GLU A 128 -7.71 -0.23 -12.10
CA GLU A 128 -7.52 -0.78 -13.44
C GLU A 128 -8.67 -0.38 -14.36
N ASP A 129 -8.31 -0.03 -15.60
CA ASP A 129 -9.30 0.33 -16.63
C ASP A 129 -10.06 -0.94 -17.06
N ARG A 130 -11.26 -1.11 -16.52
CA ARG A 130 -12.14 -2.25 -16.79
C ARG A 130 -13.54 -1.75 -17.13
N ASP A 131 -14.13 -2.32 -18.17
CA ASP A 131 -15.54 -2.03 -18.55
C ASP A 131 -16.51 -2.45 -17.45
N THR A 132 -16.19 -3.54 -16.75
CA THR A 132 -16.94 -4.06 -15.59
C THR A 132 -16.03 -4.21 -14.39
N GLY A 133 -16.56 -4.00 -13.18
CA GLY A 133 -15.79 -4.24 -11.95
C GLY A 133 -15.31 -5.70 -11.83
N PRO A 134 -14.32 -5.98 -10.95
CA PRO A 134 -13.81 -7.32 -10.75
C PRO A 134 -14.91 -8.25 -10.20
N THR A 135 -14.91 -9.50 -10.66
CA THR A 135 -15.74 -10.57 -10.13
C THR A 135 -15.27 -11.00 -8.74
N ARG A 136 -16.13 -11.69 -7.99
CA ARG A 136 -15.78 -12.22 -6.66
C ARG A 136 -14.56 -13.15 -6.68
N ASP A 137 -14.38 -13.93 -7.73
CA ASP A 137 -13.24 -14.85 -7.84
C ASP A 137 -11.95 -14.09 -8.16
N GLU A 138 -11.99 -13.07 -9.02
CA GLU A 138 -10.86 -12.15 -9.26
C GLU A 138 -10.47 -11.39 -7.98
N ILE A 139 -11.46 -10.94 -7.20
CA ILE A 139 -11.23 -10.33 -5.88
C ILE A 139 -10.46 -11.30 -4.97
N ARG A 140 -10.89 -12.55 -4.88
CA ARG A 140 -10.21 -13.57 -4.06
C ARG A 140 -8.79 -13.84 -4.52
N GLU A 141 -8.59 -13.94 -5.83
CA GLU A 141 -7.27 -14.17 -6.43
C GLU A 141 -6.32 -13.03 -6.11
N GLU A 142 -6.73 -11.79 -6.35
CA GLU A 142 -5.91 -10.61 -6.11
C GLU A 142 -5.58 -10.42 -4.63
N LEU A 143 -6.55 -10.60 -3.75
CA LEU A 143 -6.35 -10.49 -2.30
C LEU A 143 -5.57 -11.66 -1.69
N SER A 144 -5.33 -12.76 -2.42
CA SER A 144 -4.60 -13.94 -1.92
C SER A 144 -3.14 -13.64 -1.52
N GLY A 145 -2.57 -12.59 -2.09
CA GLY A 145 -1.23 -12.09 -1.75
C GLY A 145 -1.15 -11.35 -0.40
N ASN A 146 -2.27 -11.17 0.32
CA ASN A 146 -2.33 -10.48 1.59
C ASN A 146 -2.80 -11.42 2.70
N LEU A 147 -2.08 -11.47 3.83
CA LEU A 147 -2.39 -12.39 4.93
C LEU A 147 -3.18 -11.67 6.04
N CYS A 148 -4.31 -12.29 6.42
CA CYS A 148 -5.08 -11.92 7.61
C CYS A 148 -5.17 -13.11 8.56
N ARG A 149 -4.80 -12.92 9.84
CA ARG A 149 -4.87 -13.98 10.86
C ARG A 149 -6.22 -14.05 11.58
N CYS A 150 -7.06 -13.01 11.43
CA CYS A 150 -8.22 -12.81 12.30
C CYS A 150 -9.56 -13.19 11.65
N THR A 151 -9.79 -12.84 10.38
CA THR A 151 -11.13 -12.74 9.79
C THR A 151 -11.59 -13.97 9.03
N GLY A 152 -10.68 -14.85 8.61
CA GLY A 152 -10.98 -15.92 7.65
C GLY A 152 -11.33 -15.41 6.24
N TYR A 153 -11.01 -14.14 5.92
CA TYR A 153 -11.11 -13.48 4.61
C TYR A 153 -12.51 -13.18 4.10
N GLN A 154 -13.54 -13.89 4.53
CA GLN A 154 -14.89 -13.76 3.96
C GLN A 154 -15.41 -12.31 4.02
N SER A 155 -15.35 -11.69 5.20
CA SER A 155 -15.77 -10.29 5.38
C SER A 155 -14.93 -9.28 4.58
N ILE A 156 -13.66 -9.59 4.31
CA ILE A 156 -12.80 -8.75 3.49
C ILE A 156 -13.25 -8.81 2.03
N VAL A 157 -13.52 -10.00 1.50
CA VAL A 157 -14.05 -10.19 0.14
C VAL A 157 -15.43 -9.54 0.00
N ASP A 158 -16.31 -9.73 0.98
CA ASP A 158 -17.65 -9.13 0.98
C ASP A 158 -17.59 -7.60 1.00
N GLY A 159 -16.64 -7.02 1.75
CA GLY A 159 -16.44 -5.58 1.80
C GLY A 159 -15.95 -5.00 0.48
N LEU A 160 -15.02 -5.67 -0.19
CA LEU A 160 -14.53 -5.21 -1.49
C LEU A 160 -15.61 -5.36 -2.57
N GLU A 161 -16.40 -6.44 -2.54
CA GLU A 161 -17.54 -6.61 -3.46
C GLU A 161 -18.56 -5.46 -3.32
N LYS A 162 -18.86 -5.03 -2.09
CA LYS A 162 -19.69 -3.84 -1.83
C LYS A 162 -19.05 -2.56 -2.35
N ALA A 163 -17.74 -2.40 -2.21
CA ALA A 163 -17.02 -1.24 -2.75
C ALA A 163 -17.11 -1.17 -4.28
N VAL A 164 -17.00 -2.31 -4.98
CA VAL A 164 -17.17 -2.40 -6.44
C VAL A 164 -18.55 -1.89 -6.86
N ILE A 165 -19.62 -2.32 -6.17
CA ILE A 165 -20.99 -1.90 -6.45
C ILE A 165 -21.14 -0.39 -6.22
N ALA A 166 -20.72 0.11 -5.06
CA ALA A 166 -20.85 1.52 -4.71
C ALA A 166 -20.11 2.45 -5.69
N LEU A 167 -18.91 2.06 -6.12
CA LEU A 167 -18.14 2.82 -7.11
C LEU A 167 -18.76 2.77 -8.51
N ALA A 168 -19.39 1.65 -8.90
CA ALA A 168 -20.11 1.55 -10.17
C ALA A 168 -21.35 2.45 -10.17
N GLU A 169 -22.10 2.50 -9.08
CA GLU A 169 -23.27 3.40 -8.91
C GLU A 169 -22.86 4.87 -8.99
N ALA A 170 -21.76 5.25 -8.31
CA ALA A 170 -21.25 6.62 -8.33
C ALA A 170 -20.77 7.09 -9.72
N ARG A 171 -20.28 6.17 -10.57
CA ARG A 171 -19.89 6.48 -11.96
C ARG A 171 -21.08 6.69 -12.90
N ASN A 172 -22.24 6.15 -12.55
CA ASN A 172 -23.45 6.22 -13.36
C ASN A 172 -24.43 7.34 -12.95
N ALA A 173 -24.12 8.07 -11.86
CA ALA A 173 -24.94 9.17 -11.33
C ALA A 173 -24.44 10.53 -11.81
#